data_e85c5c21b9a49beb233b3cef1b55d36f
#
_entry.id   e85c5c21b9a49beb233b3cef1b55d36f
#
_cell.length_a   1.000
_cell.length_b   1.000
_cell.length_c   1.000
_cell.angle_alpha   90.00
_cell.angle_beta   90.00
_cell.angle_gamma   90.00
#
_symmetry.space_group_name_H-M   'P 1'
#
loop_
_entity.id
_entity.type
_entity.pdbx_description
1 polymer ?
#
loop_
_entity_poly.entity_id
_entity_poly.type
_entity_poly.pdbx_seq_one_letter_code
_entity_poly.pdbx_strand_id
1 'polypeptide(L)'
;MPQKKNPDVAELARGKAGRLIGDLTGLLAVLKGLPLAYDRDLQEDKEPVFDAVDTLAVLLPAVAGMIGTMTLHLDRMAALAPRGFSLATDVAEWLVQRGVPFRSAHEISGACVRRCEERGVELWDLTDDDFAAIDPRLTPGVREVLSARGSVSARRGRGGTAPVRVAEQLARAAARAAELRAFCREGSVLDRPAAPGGPSHSRSSGDDASGPSTGA
;
A
#
# COMPACT_ATOMS: atom_id res chain seq x y z
N MET A 1 -1.79 -20.25 22.50
CA MET A 1 -2.04 -21.63 22.06
C MET A 1 -0.91 -22.05 21.14
N PRO A 2 -0.16 -23.12 21.45
CA PRO A 2 1.09 -23.46 20.73
C PRO A 2 0.88 -23.80 19.25
N GLN A 3 -0.32 -24.25 18.87
CA GLN A 3 -0.66 -24.62 17.51
C GLN A 3 -1.10 -23.43 16.61
N LYS A 4 -1.32 -22.25 17.20
CA LYS A 4 -1.78 -21.07 16.47
C LYS A 4 -0.59 -20.19 16.08
N LYS A 5 -0.47 -19.90 14.80
CA LYS A 5 0.47 -18.92 14.24
C LYS A 5 -0.32 -17.70 13.79
N ASN A 6 0.09 -16.52 14.27
CA ASN A 6 -0.47 -15.26 13.84
C ASN A 6 0.52 -14.54 12.91
N PRO A 7 0.05 -13.72 11.98
CA PRO A 7 0.91 -12.86 11.18
C PRO A 7 1.32 -11.60 11.97
N ASP A 8 2.01 -11.79 13.11
CA ASP A 8 2.27 -10.74 14.09
C ASP A 8 2.97 -9.51 13.48
N VAL A 9 3.93 -9.73 12.57
CA VAL A 9 4.63 -8.63 11.89
C VAL A 9 3.66 -7.78 11.05
N ALA A 10 2.74 -8.41 10.33
CA ALA A 10 1.73 -7.70 9.53
C ALA A 10 0.73 -6.95 10.41
N GLU A 11 0.32 -7.56 11.52
CA GLU A 11 -0.63 -6.96 12.47
C GLU A 11 0.00 -5.76 13.18
N LEU A 12 1.24 -5.91 13.67
CA LEU A 12 1.98 -4.81 14.30
C LEU A 12 2.32 -3.70 13.31
N ALA A 13 2.60 -4.02 12.04
CA ALA A 13 2.80 -3.01 11.01
C ALA A 13 1.57 -2.13 10.81
N ARG A 14 0.37 -2.72 10.77
CA ARG A 14 -0.89 -1.97 10.71
C ARG A 14 -1.09 -1.10 11.95
N GLY A 15 -0.81 -1.62 13.14
CA GLY A 15 -0.88 -0.86 14.40
C GLY A 15 0.08 0.34 14.41
N LYS A 16 1.32 0.11 13.97
CA LYS A 16 2.34 1.17 13.89
C LYS A 16 2.02 2.23 12.84
N ALA A 17 1.31 1.90 11.77
CA ALA A 17 0.82 2.89 10.81
C ALA A 17 -0.09 3.94 11.49
N GLY A 18 -0.93 3.53 12.44
CA GLY A 18 -1.74 4.46 13.24
C GLY A 18 -0.89 5.41 14.08
N ARG A 19 0.20 4.93 14.69
CA ARG A 19 1.16 5.76 15.43
C ARG A 19 1.80 6.81 14.52
N LEU A 20 2.33 6.43 13.36
CA LEU A 20 2.94 7.34 12.39
C LEU A 20 1.94 8.40 11.87
N ILE A 21 0.68 8.03 11.66
CA ILE A 21 -0.38 8.98 11.31
C ILE A 21 -0.62 9.98 12.45
N GLY A 22 -0.57 9.51 13.71
CA GLY A 22 -0.67 10.35 14.90
C GLY A 22 0.46 11.37 14.98
N ASP A 23 1.71 10.94 14.79
CA ASP A 23 2.90 11.80 14.79
C ASP A 23 2.80 12.87 13.71
N LEU A 24 2.45 12.50 12.48
CA LEU A 24 2.24 13.43 11.38
C LEU A 24 1.10 14.42 11.68
N THR A 25 -0.01 13.95 12.24
CA THR A 25 -1.15 14.80 12.58
C THR A 25 -0.78 15.79 13.69
N GLY A 26 -0.04 15.36 14.70
CA GLY A 26 0.48 16.20 15.76
C GLY A 26 1.39 17.30 15.20
N LEU A 27 2.31 16.95 14.32
CA LEU A 27 3.21 17.92 13.68
C LEU A 27 2.45 18.95 12.84
N LEU A 28 1.45 18.51 12.06
CA LEU A 28 0.59 19.45 11.31
C LEU A 28 -0.22 20.37 12.23
N ALA A 29 -0.65 19.88 13.39
CA ALA A 29 -1.35 20.68 14.39
C ALA A 29 -0.41 21.76 15.02
N VAL A 30 0.85 21.44 15.27
CA VAL A 30 1.85 22.42 15.72
C VAL A 30 2.02 23.55 14.70
N LEU A 31 2.05 23.24 13.42
CA LEU A 31 2.19 24.24 12.34
C LEU A 31 0.96 25.14 12.17
N LYS A 32 -0.19 24.74 12.71
CA LYS A 32 -1.44 25.50 12.56
C LYS A 32 -1.46 26.76 13.38
N GLY A 33 -1.60 27.92 12.70
CA GLY A 33 -1.83 29.21 13.36
C GLY A 33 -0.59 29.83 14.02
N LEU A 34 0.60 29.47 13.58
CA LEU A 34 1.84 30.09 14.03
C LEU A 34 1.88 31.57 13.68
N PRO A 35 2.42 32.47 14.56
CA PRO A 35 2.64 33.86 14.28
C PRO A 35 3.81 34.08 13.31
N LEU A 36 4.08 35.33 12.90
CA LEU A 36 5.08 35.64 11.88
C LEU A 36 6.54 35.73 12.39
N ALA A 37 6.81 35.51 13.66
CA ALA A 37 8.17 35.67 14.20
C ALA A 37 8.42 34.80 15.44
N TYR A 38 9.63 34.22 15.52
CA TYR A 38 10.19 33.48 16.64
C TYR A 38 9.27 32.38 17.18
N ASP A 39 8.90 31.48 16.32
CA ASP A 39 8.00 30.38 16.62
C ASP A 39 8.72 29.27 17.42
N ARG A 40 8.82 29.42 18.73
CA ARG A 40 9.39 28.41 19.62
C ARG A 40 8.54 27.17 19.71
N ASP A 41 7.27 27.25 19.35
CA ASP A 41 6.33 26.14 19.14
C ASP A 41 6.94 25.04 18.25
N LEU A 42 7.75 25.41 17.27
CA LEU A 42 8.42 24.48 16.36
C LEU A 42 9.46 23.56 17.04
N GLN A 43 9.77 23.76 18.32
CA GLN A 43 10.60 22.81 19.06
C GLN A 43 9.90 21.48 19.33
N GLU A 44 8.57 21.46 19.28
CA GLU A 44 7.76 20.26 19.40
C GLU A 44 7.80 19.35 18.15
N ASP A 45 8.52 19.73 17.11
CA ASP A 45 8.71 18.92 15.89
C ASP A 45 9.59 17.69 16.11
N LYS A 46 10.47 17.72 17.08
CA LYS A 46 11.55 16.73 17.24
C LYS A 46 11.06 15.38 17.73
N GLU A 47 10.22 15.35 18.76
CA GLU A 47 9.74 14.12 19.36
C GLU A 47 8.95 13.27 18.36
N PRO A 48 7.93 13.78 17.65
CA PRO A 48 7.18 12.98 16.69
C PRO A 48 8.04 12.56 15.49
N VAL A 49 9.00 13.38 15.06
CA VAL A 49 9.91 13.00 13.97
C VAL A 49 10.85 11.88 14.41
N PHE A 50 11.46 11.97 15.59
CA PHE A 50 12.34 10.93 16.10
C PHE A 50 11.60 9.64 16.36
N ASP A 51 10.41 9.69 16.95
CA ASP A 51 9.57 8.53 17.16
C ASP A 51 9.19 7.83 15.84
N ALA A 52 8.85 8.63 14.82
CA ALA A 52 8.55 8.10 13.49
C ALA A 52 9.78 7.42 12.85
N VAL A 53 10.97 8.03 12.95
CA VAL A 53 12.22 7.47 12.42
C VAL A 53 12.56 6.16 13.13
N ASP A 54 12.53 6.12 14.46
CA ASP A 54 12.83 4.92 15.27
C ASP A 54 11.82 3.81 14.96
N THR A 55 10.55 4.15 14.86
CA THR A 55 9.49 3.20 14.46
C THR A 55 9.76 2.61 13.07
N LEU A 56 10.10 3.44 12.09
CA LEU A 56 10.37 2.98 10.72
C LEU A 56 11.67 2.18 10.61
N ALA A 57 12.70 2.55 11.38
CA ALA A 57 13.98 1.84 11.40
C ALA A 57 13.83 0.36 11.83
N VAL A 58 12.87 0.06 12.68
CA VAL A 58 12.57 -1.32 13.09
C VAL A 58 11.52 -1.96 12.16
N LEU A 59 10.50 -1.21 11.79
CA LEU A 59 9.34 -1.73 11.06
C LEU A 59 9.70 -2.16 9.63
N LEU A 60 10.45 -1.33 8.91
CA LEU A 60 10.75 -1.60 7.49
C LEU A 60 11.59 -2.86 7.29
N PRO A 61 12.68 -3.11 8.05
CA PRO A 61 13.41 -4.38 7.96
C PRO A 61 12.56 -5.59 8.35
N ALA A 62 11.70 -5.47 9.36
CA ALA A 62 10.81 -6.55 9.78
C ALA A 62 9.82 -6.94 8.69
N VAL A 63 9.17 -5.94 8.06
CA VAL A 63 8.25 -6.17 6.93
C VAL A 63 9.00 -6.73 5.72
N ALA A 64 10.18 -6.21 5.40
CA ALA A 64 11.01 -6.74 4.31
C ALA A 64 11.38 -8.20 4.54
N GLY A 65 11.79 -8.55 5.76
CA GLY A 65 12.08 -9.93 6.17
C GLY A 65 10.85 -10.84 6.06
N MET A 66 9.69 -10.38 6.52
CA MET A 66 8.41 -11.10 6.41
C MET A 66 8.08 -11.43 4.94
N ILE A 67 8.17 -10.45 4.05
CA ILE A 67 7.90 -10.67 2.63
C ILE A 67 8.96 -11.58 2.00
N GLY A 68 10.25 -11.38 2.32
CA GLY A 68 11.36 -12.15 1.76
C GLY A 68 11.36 -13.62 2.15
N THR A 69 10.76 -13.97 3.31
CA THR A 69 10.69 -15.34 3.83
C THR A 69 9.32 -16.00 3.62
N MET A 70 8.37 -15.30 3.00
CA MET A 70 7.02 -15.80 2.79
C MET A 70 7.00 -16.96 1.79
N THR A 71 6.36 -18.07 2.15
CA THR A 71 6.10 -19.20 1.27
C THR A 71 4.67 -19.16 0.75
N LEU A 72 4.51 -19.18 -0.57
CA LEU A 72 3.21 -19.19 -1.23
C LEU A 72 2.84 -20.63 -1.66
N HIS A 73 1.71 -21.12 -1.19
CA HIS A 73 1.15 -22.41 -1.61
C HIS A 73 0.27 -22.20 -2.85
N LEU A 74 0.90 -21.94 -4.00
CA LEU A 74 0.23 -21.52 -5.24
C LEU A 74 -0.88 -22.45 -5.68
N ASP A 75 -0.65 -23.77 -5.67
CA ASP A 75 -1.65 -24.75 -6.09
C ASP A 75 -2.89 -24.72 -5.20
N ARG A 76 -2.68 -24.61 -3.88
CA ARG A 76 -3.79 -24.51 -2.93
C ARG A 76 -4.54 -23.20 -3.09
N MET A 77 -3.83 -22.09 -3.29
CA MET A 77 -4.44 -20.79 -3.56
C MET A 77 -5.27 -20.82 -4.84
N ALA A 78 -4.76 -21.40 -5.91
CA ALA A 78 -5.47 -21.55 -7.18
C ALA A 78 -6.73 -22.41 -7.05
N ALA A 79 -6.66 -23.52 -6.27
CA ALA A 79 -7.79 -24.41 -6.06
C ALA A 79 -8.90 -23.79 -5.18
N LEU A 80 -8.55 -22.89 -4.27
CA LEU A 80 -9.52 -22.29 -3.34
C LEU A 80 -10.11 -20.97 -3.87
N ALA A 81 -9.39 -20.23 -4.71
CA ALA A 81 -9.78 -18.91 -5.17
C ALA A 81 -11.16 -18.84 -5.84
N PRO A 82 -11.57 -19.80 -6.71
CA PRO A 82 -12.86 -19.73 -7.38
C PRO A 82 -14.04 -20.27 -6.56
N ARG A 83 -13.79 -20.90 -5.39
CA ARG A 83 -14.83 -21.61 -4.61
C ARG A 83 -15.83 -20.67 -3.95
N GLY A 84 -17.00 -21.24 -3.59
CA GLY A 84 -18.04 -20.56 -2.84
C GLY A 84 -18.71 -19.46 -3.63
N PHE A 85 -18.89 -19.67 -4.93
CA PHE A 85 -19.53 -18.74 -5.87
C PHE A 85 -18.83 -17.37 -5.97
N SER A 86 -17.54 -17.29 -5.64
CA SER A 86 -16.77 -16.05 -5.71
C SER A 86 -16.75 -15.43 -7.12
N LEU A 87 -16.96 -16.26 -8.15
CA LEU A 87 -17.04 -15.85 -9.56
C LEU A 87 -18.42 -15.31 -9.98
N ALA A 88 -19.42 -15.29 -9.10
CA ALA A 88 -20.76 -14.79 -9.44
C ALA A 88 -20.73 -13.31 -9.85
N THR A 89 -19.89 -12.50 -9.20
CA THR A 89 -19.69 -11.11 -9.57
C THR A 89 -19.12 -10.98 -10.99
N ASP A 90 -18.22 -11.88 -11.37
CA ASP A 90 -17.63 -11.87 -12.72
C ASP A 90 -18.66 -12.18 -13.80
N VAL A 91 -19.65 -13.06 -13.54
CA VAL A 91 -20.78 -13.28 -14.43
C VAL A 91 -21.60 -12.02 -14.61
N ALA A 92 -21.92 -11.32 -13.52
CA ALA A 92 -22.67 -10.07 -13.58
C ALA A 92 -21.91 -8.99 -14.36
N GLU A 93 -20.61 -8.82 -14.09
CA GLU A 93 -19.77 -7.83 -14.81
C GLU A 93 -19.61 -8.19 -16.30
N TRP A 94 -19.49 -9.47 -16.62
CA TRP A 94 -19.43 -9.95 -17.99
C TRP A 94 -20.69 -9.58 -18.79
N LEU A 95 -21.86 -9.68 -18.17
CA LEU A 95 -23.15 -9.23 -18.75
C LEU A 95 -23.20 -7.71 -18.90
N VAL A 96 -22.76 -6.96 -17.88
CA VAL A 96 -22.72 -5.49 -17.92
C VAL A 96 -21.85 -4.98 -19.06
N GLN A 97 -20.68 -5.59 -19.28
CA GLN A 97 -19.79 -5.25 -20.39
C GLN A 97 -20.43 -5.47 -21.76
N ARG A 98 -21.49 -6.30 -21.83
CA ARG A 98 -22.30 -6.56 -23.04
C ARG A 98 -23.59 -5.74 -23.10
N GLY A 99 -23.71 -4.71 -22.26
CA GLY A 99 -24.81 -3.76 -22.28
C GLY A 99 -26.03 -4.16 -21.44
N VAL A 100 -25.94 -5.22 -20.64
CA VAL A 100 -27.02 -5.58 -19.72
C VAL A 100 -26.99 -4.62 -18.52
N PRO A 101 -28.13 -3.97 -18.15
CA PRO A 101 -28.17 -3.13 -16.97
C PRO A 101 -27.73 -3.89 -15.72
N PHE A 102 -26.98 -3.25 -14.83
CA PHE A 102 -26.37 -3.89 -13.66
C PHE A 102 -27.38 -4.65 -12.80
N ARG A 103 -28.57 -4.09 -12.54
CA ARG A 103 -29.59 -4.77 -11.75
C ARG A 103 -30.01 -6.11 -12.37
N SER A 104 -30.29 -6.12 -13.68
CA SER A 104 -30.63 -7.36 -14.39
C SER A 104 -29.47 -8.34 -14.44
N ALA A 105 -28.24 -7.86 -14.67
CA ALA A 105 -27.06 -8.69 -14.65
C ALA A 105 -26.85 -9.36 -13.28
N HIS A 106 -27.10 -8.63 -12.19
CA HIS A 106 -27.01 -9.15 -10.83
C HIS A 106 -28.09 -10.22 -10.54
N GLU A 107 -29.32 -9.98 -11.00
CA GLU A 107 -30.43 -10.95 -10.87
C GLU A 107 -30.14 -12.25 -11.63
N ILE A 108 -29.59 -12.15 -12.86
CA ILE A 108 -29.20 -13.29 -13.68
C ILE A 108 -28.06 -14.07 -13.01
N SER A 109 -27.04 -13.38 -12.52
CA SER A 109 -25.93 -14.00 -11.78
C SER A 109 -26.44 -14.72 -10.53
N GLY A 110 -27.37 -14.09 -9.78
CA GLY A 110 -28.02 -14.73 -8.64
C GLY A 110 -28.83 -15.99 -9.03
N ALA A 111 -29.45 -16.01 -10.22
CA ALA A 111 -30.11 -17.19 -10.73
C ALA A 111 -29.12 -18.33 -11.06
N CYS A 112 -27.92 -18.00 -11.56
CA CYS A 112 -26.84 -18.99 -11.75
C CYS A 112 -26.42 -19.62 -10.41
N VAL A 113 -26.24 -18.80 -9.37
CA VAL A 113 -25.90 -19.29 -8.03
C VAL A 113 -26.98 -20.22 -7.48
N ARG A 114 -28.26 -19.81 -7.53
CA ARG A 114 -29.38 -20.68 -7.10
C ARG A 114 -29.40 -22.01 -7.85
N ARG A 115 -29.14 -22.00 -9.17
CA ARG A 115 -29.06 -23.23 -9.97
C ARG A 115 -27.93 -24.13 -9.51
N CYS A 116 -26.80 -23.56 -9.13
CA CYS A 116 -25.67 -24.30 -8.57
C CYS A 116 -26.02 -24.92 -7.20
N GLU A 117 -26.64 -24.16 -6.33
CA GLU A 117 -27.09 -24.62 -5.00
C GLU A 117 -28.08 -25.80 -5.12
N GLU A 118 -29.07 -25.69 -6.01
CA GLU A 118 -30.05 -26.76 -6.28
C GLU A 118 -29.38 -28.06 -6.75
N ARG A 119 -28.26 -27.95 -7.48
CA ARG A 119 -27.55 -29.10 -8.05
C ARG A 119 -26.34 -29.56 -7.24
N GLY A 120 -25.93 -28.79 -6.22
CA GLY A 120 -24.75 -29.09 -5.44
C GLY A 120 -23.44 -29.00 -6.25
N VAL A 121 -23.38 -28.05 -7.21
CA VAL A 121 -22.23 -27.83 -8.11
C VAL A 121 -21.73 -26.39 -8.04
N GLU A 122 -20.57 -26.12 -8.60
CA GLU A 122 -20.02 -24.76 -8.70
C GLU A 122 -20.37 -24.13 -10.07
N LEU A 123 -20.16 -22.80 -10.20
CA LEU A 123 -20.53 -22.05 -11.41
C LEU A 123 -19.86 -22.57 -12.69
N TRP A 124 -18.64 -23.08 -12.60
CA TRP A 124 -17.92 -23.62 -13.75
C TRP A 124 -18.40 -25.00 -14.19
N ASP A 125 -19.20 -25.70 -13.35
CA ASP A 125 -19.78 -26.99 -13.66
C ASP A 125 -21.10 -26.87 -14.40
N LEU A 126 -21.73 -25.68 -14.47
CA LEU A 126 -22.95 -25.47 -15.26
C LEU A 126 -22.66 -25.68 -16.75
N THR A 127 -23.58 -26.34 -17.42
CA THR A 127 -23.54 -26.56 -18.87
C THR A 127 -23.98 -25.30 -19.63
N ASP A 128 -23.70 -25.25 -20.93
CA ASP A 128 -24.19 -24.15 -21.78
C ASP A 128 -25.72 -24.13 -21.85
N ASP A 129 -26.35 -25.29 -21.79
CA ASP A 129 -27.81 -25.43 -21.72
C ASP A 129 -28.37 -24.89 -20.40
N ASP A 130 -27.66 -25.10 -19.27
CA ASP A 130 -28.03 -24.52 -17.98
C ASP A 130 -27.99 -23.00 -18.05
N PHE A 131 -26.93 -22.44 -18.61
CA PHE A 131 -26.80 -20.99 -18.79
C PHE A 131 -27.90 -20.43 -19.70
N ALA A 132 -28.15 -21.06 -20.85
CA ALA A 132 -29.19 -20.65 -21.79
C ALA A 132 -30.60 -20.72 -21.19
N ALA A 133 -30.85 -21.74 -20.34
CA ALA A 133 -32.14 -21.89 -19.64
C ALA A 133 -32.35 -20.81 -18.55
N ILE A 134 -31.28 -20.30 -17.95
CA ILE A 134 -31.36 -19.21 -16.97
C ILE A 134 -31.62 -17.88 -17.68
N ASP A 135 -30.81 -17.56 -18.69
CA ASP A 135 -30.99 -16.34 -19.49
C ASP A 135 -30.27 -16.50 -20.87
N PRO A 136 -30.93 -16.21 -21.98
CA PRO A 136 -30.35 -16.37 -23.32
C PRO A 136 -29.14 -15.45 -23.60
N ARG A 137 -28.92 -14.44 -22.79
CA ARG A 137 -27.73 -13.57 -22.85
C ARG A 137 -26.47 -14.22 -22.26
N LEU A 138 -26.61 -15.28 -21.48
CA LEU A 138 -25.51 -16.11 -20.98
C LEU A 138 -25.02 -17.04 -22.09
N THR A 139 -24.31 -16.50 -23.04
CA THR A 139 -23.69 -17.28 -24.12
C THR A 139 -22.48 -18.08 -23.61
N PRO A 140 -21.98 -19.11 -24.36
CA PRO A 140 -20.80 -19.87 -23.98
C PRO A 140 -19.57 -19.02 -23.64
N GLY A 141 -19.51 -17.77 -24.12
CA GLY A 141 -18.45 -16.81 -23.79
C GLY A 141 -18.34 -16.45 -22.29
N VAL A 142 -19.39 -16.69 -21.48
CA VAL A 142 -19.35 -16.48 -20.04
C VAL A 142 -18.27 -17.34 -19.35
N ARG A 143 -17.88 -18.47 -19.96
CA ARG A 143 -16.82 -19.35 -19.46
C ARG A 143 -15.46 -18.69 -19.37
N GLU A 144 -15.23 -17.60 -20.10
CA GLU A 144 -13.98 -16.82 -20.03
C GLU A 144 -13.69 -16.29 -18.63
N VAL A 145 -14.75 -16.00 -17.85
CA VAL A 145 -14.64 -15.44 -16.50
C VAL A 145 -14.86 -16.48 -15.39
N LEU A 146 -15.20 -17.74 -15.74
CA LEU A 146 -15.47 -18.80 -14.77
C LEU A 146 -14.20 -19.54 -14.30
N SER A 147 -13.14 -18.80 -14.08
CA SER A 147 -11.91 -19.30 -13.49
C SER A 147 -11.19 -18.17 -12.75
N ALA A 148 -10.34 -18.50 -11.78
CA ALA A 148 -9.52 -17.50 -11.09
C ALA A 148 -8.68 -16.67 -12.08
N ARG A 149 -8.11 -17.28 -13.10
CA ARG A 149 -7.36 -16.60 -14.16
C ARG A 149 -8.23 -15.67 -15.00
N GLY A 150 -9.41 -16.11 -15.39
CA GLY A 150 -10.37 -15.31 -16.15
C GLY A 150 -10.84 -14.10 -15.38
N SER A 151 -11.27 -14.31 -14.12
CA SER A 151 -11.66 -13.24 -13.20
C SER A 151 -10.57 -12.17 -13.06
N VAL A 152 -9.35 -12.56 -12.72
CA VAL A 152 -8.22 -11.65 -12.57
C VAL A 152 -7.92 -10.91 -13.88
N SER A 153 -7.95 -11.60 -15.03
CA SER A 153 -7.67 -11.01 -16.34
C SER A 153 -8.71 -9.98 -16.80
N ALA A 154 -9.93 -10.07 -16.29
CA ALA A 154 -11.00 -9.11 -16.55
C ALA A 154 -10.79 -7.75 -15.83
N ARG A 155 -9.99 -7.67 -14.78
CA ARG A 155 -9.75 -6.48 -13.95
C ARG A 155 -8.76 -5.50 -14.62
N ARG A 156 -9.14 -4.93 -15.77
CA ARG A 156 -8.27 -4.10 -16.63
C ARG A 156 -8.26 -2.61 -16.28
N GLY A 157 -9.03 -2.16 -15.31
CA GLY A 157 -9.01 -0.79 -14.82
C GLY A 157 -7.61 -0.37 -14.31
N ARG A 158 -7.33 0.93 -14.26
CA ARG A 158 -6.08 1.45 -13.70
C ARG A 158 -5.93 0.98 -12.23
N GLY A 159 -4.81 0.38 -11.89
CA GLY A 159 -4.59 -0.20 -10.55
C GLY A 159 -5.23 -1.58 -10.35
N GLY A 160 -5.90 -2.13 -11.38
CA GLY A 160 -6.49 -3.46 -11.34
C GLY A 160 -5.46 -4.59 -11.31
N THR A 161 -5.97 -5.81 -11.11
CA THR A 161 -5.17 -7.03 -10.92
C THR A 161 -4.91 -7.81 -12.22
N ALA A 162 -5.42 -7.35 -13.38
CA ALA A 162 -5.09 -8.00 -14.65
C ALA A 162 -3.56 -8.02 -14.87
N PRO A 163 -2.99 -9.11 -15.43
CA PRO A 163 -1.54 -9.25 -15.60
C PRO A 163 -0.87 -8.03 -16.25
N VAL A 164 -1.49 -7.44 -17.26
CA VAL A 164 -1.01 -6.21 -17.90
C VAL A 164 -0.92 -5.04 -16.92
N ARG A 165 -1.90 -4.89 -16.03
CA ARG A 165 -1.92 -3.81 -15.03
C ARG A 165 -0.92 -4.05 -13.90
N VAL A 166 -0.75 -5.30 -13.50
CA VAL A 166 0.29 -5.68 -12.53
C VAL A 166 1.67 -5.42 -13.09
N ALA A 167 1.94 -5.76 -14.36
CA ALA A 167 3.21 -5.46 -15.02
C ALA A 167 3.51 -3.94 -15.05
N GLU A 168 2.52 -3.10 -15.37
CA GLU A 168 2.63 -1.64 -15.32
C GLU A 168 2.95 -1.13 -13.90
N GLN A 169 2.30 -1.71 -12.89
CA GLN A 169 2.54 -1.34 -11.47
C GLN A 169 3.94 -1.75 -11.02
N LEU A 170 4.39 -2.95 -11.39
CA LEU A 170 5.74 -3.43 -11.09
C LEU A 170 6.81 -2.56 -11.74
N ALA A 171 6.63 -2.16 -13.02
CA ALA A 171 7.56 -1.26 -13.69
C ALA A 171 7.67 0.10 -12.98
N ARG A 172 6.53 0.68 -12.56
CA ARG A 172 6.51 1.94 -11.79
C ARG A 172 7.17 1.78 -10.42
N ALA A 173 6.89 0.68 -9.72
CA ALA A 173 7.49 0.40 -8.42
C ALA A 173 9.01 0.22 -8.53
N ALA A 174 9.49 -0.49 -9.56
CA ALA A 174 10.91 -0.68 -9.83
C ALA A 174 11.62 0.66 -10.14
N ALA A 175 11.01 1.50 -10.98
CA ALA A 175 11.52 2.84 -11.27
C ALA A 175 11.63 3.68 -10.00
N ARG A 176 10.57 3.72 -9.19
CA ARG A 176 10.57 4.47 -7.93
C ARG A 176 11.60 3.95 -6.93
N ALA A 177 11.77 2.64 -6.84
CA ALA A 177 12.81 2.05 -6.00
C ALA A 177 14.23 2.41 -6.48
N ALA A 178 14.45 2.52 -7.80
CA ALA A 178 15.73 2.95 -8.36
C ALA A 178 16.00 4.43 -8.04
N GLU A 179 15.01 5.32 -8.19
CA GLU A 179 15.10 6.73 -7.81
C GLU A 179 15.46 6.90 -6.32
N LEU A 180 14.76 6.18 -5.44
CA LEU A 180 15.03 6.24 -4.00
C LEU A 180 16.44 5.75 -3.66
N ARG A 181 16.91 4.67 -4.31
CA ARG A 181 18.29 4.19 -4.11
C ARG A 181 19.33 5.19 -4.60
N ALA A 182 19.06 5.90 -5.70
CA ALA A 182 19.93 6.95 -6.21
C ALA A 182 19.97 8.11 -5.21
N PHE A 183 18.80 8.59 -4.77
CA PHE A 183 18.70 9.63 -3.75
C PHE A 183 19.46 9.29 -2.46
N CYS A 184 19.32 8.06 -1.95
CA CYS A 184 20.04 7.63 -0.75
C CYS A 184 21.55 7.58 -0.94
N ARG A 185 22.04 7.32 -2.16
CA ARG A 185 23.48 7.34 -2.47
C ARG A 185 24.04 8.74 -2.62
N GLU A 186 23.27 9.66 -3.20
CA GLU A 186 23.66 11.06 -3.42
C GLU A 186 23.43 11.92 -2.21
N GLY A 187 22.52 11.53 -1.33
CA GLY A 187 21.96 12.34 -0.25
C GLY A 187 22.60 12.17 1.11
N SER A 188 23.79 11.54 1.23
CA SER A 188 24.56 11.67 2.47
C SER A 188 25.10 13.09 2.57
N VAL A 189 24.26 14.01 3.08
CA VAL A 189 24.64 15.39 3.38
C VAL A 189 25.85 15.44 4.32
N LEU A 190 26.09 14.36 5.06
CA LEU A 190 27.21 14.19 5.98
C LEU A 190 28.54 13.89 5.27
N ASP A 191 28.49 13.38 4.03
CA ASP A 191 29.66 13.05 3.22
C ASP A 191 30.01 14.14 2.18
N ARG A 192 29.30 15.26 2.16
CA ARG A 192 29.72 16.40 1.33
C ARG A 192 30.95 17.04 1.94
N PRO A 193 32.10 17.06 1.25
CA PRO A 193 33.25 17.84 1.71
C PRO A 193 32.76 19.29 1.86
N ALA A 194 33.11 19.91 2.99
CA ALA A 194 32.80 21.31 3.24
C ALA A 194 33.20 22.13 2.01
N ALA A 195 32.29 22.95 1.49
CA ALA A 195 32.58 23.81 0.35
C ALA A 195 33.86 24.64 0.66
N PRO A 196 34.87 24.67 -0.19
CA PRO A 196 36.05 25.49 0.04
C PRO A 196 35.61 26.96 -0.05
N GLY A 197 35.72 27.70 1.07
CA GLY A 197 35.60 29.15 1.07
C GLY A 197 34.35 29.77 1.69
N GLY A 198 33.97 29.35 2.90
CA GLY A 198 33.22 30.26 3.79
C GLY A 198 34.16 31.26 4.45
N PRO A 199 33.77 32.58 4.65
CA PRO A 199 34.62 33.56 5.26
C PRO A 199 35.04 33.10 6.66
N SER A 200 36.37 33.04 6.86
CA SER A 200 36.98 32.79 8.17
C SER A 200 36.60 33.95 9.08
N HIS A 201 35.68 33.76 9.99
CA HIS A 201 35.57 34.64 11.15
C HIS A 201 36.83 34.46 12.00
N SER A 202 37.83 35.29 11.74
CA SER A 202 38.95 35.52 12.64
C SER A 202 38.38 36.07 13.96
N ARG A 203 38.43 35.26 14.99
CA ARG A 203 38.28 35.75 16.35
C ARG A 203 39.48 36.68 16.58
N SER A 204 39.23 37.96 16.63
CA SER A 204 40.17 38.93 17.15
C SER A 204 40.28 38.69 18.66
N SER A 205 41.40 38.11 19.08
CA SER A 205 41.86 38.16 20.45
C SER A 205 42.20 39.61 20.81
N GLY A 206 41.28 40.28 21.48
CA GLY A 206 41.53 41.53 22.11
C GLY A 206 42.03 41.27 23.55
N ASP A 207 43.34 41.05 23.69
CA ASP A 207 44.04 41.41 24.93
C ASP A 207 44.04 42.92 25.03
N ASP A 208 43.52 43.48 26.08
CA ASP A 208 44.22 44.56 26.75
C ASP A 208 43.76 44.64 28.21
N ALA A 209 44.81 44.49 29.02
CA ALA A 209 44.86 44.79 30.43
C ALA A 209 44.95 46.29 30.68
N SER A 210 44.36 46.75 31.69
CA SER A 210 44.92 47.68 32.65
C SER A 210 43.83 48.33 33.47
N GLY A 211 43.85 48.10 34.78
CA GLY A 211 43.17 48.95 35.79
C GLY A 211 43.89 50.34 35.91
N PRO A 212 43.42 51.27 36.72
CA PRO A 212 43.56 51.11 38.15
C PRO A 212 42.42 51.76 39.01
N SER A 213 42.39 51.31 40.22
CA SER A 213 42.17 51.87 41.54
C SER A 213 41.57 53.26 41.77
N THR A 214 40.88 53.31 42.94
CA THR A 214 40.51 54.46 43.85
C THR A 214 39.09 54.99 43.57
N GLY A 215 38.18 55.06 44.49
CA GLY A 215 38.16 55.31 45.92
C GLY A 215 36.98 56.26 46.18
N ALA A 216 36.24 55.95 47.15
CA ALA A 216 35.30 56.66 48.00
C ALA A 216 33.99 55.87 48.15
#